data_a7a9e2a94c244a2aa452e6cb426bf2e8
#
_entry.id   a7a9e2a94c244a2aa452e6cb426bf2e8
#
_cell.length_a   1.000
_cell.length_b   1.000
_cell.length_c   1.000
_cell.angle_alpha   90.00
_cell.angle_beta   90.00
_cell.angle_gamma   90.00
#
_symmetry.space_group_name_H-M   'P 1'
#
loop_
_entity.id
_entity.type
_entity.pdbx_description
1 polymer ?
#
loop_
_entity_poly.entity_id
_entity_poly.type
_entity_poly.pdbx_seq_one_letter_code
_entity_poly.pdbx_strand_id
1 'polypeptide(L)'
;MGEKNASYSTKFLSQPRSVRIWSMALVLAMTIVTLLQVTPLAAQAQATDGKLRIIAFGAHPDDCELQASGTGALWAAKGHHVKFVSVTNGDIGHWREAGGPLALRRKQEVEKANGMLGITVEILDIHDGELLPTLEARQKLIRLIRQWNAELVIGPRPNDYHPDHRYTGILVQDAAYMVTVPFICPDVPPLQKNPVFMYYTDRFQKPNPSQPDIAISIDSVVEKKLDALALMESQFLEGGANGHAGLIPKTSAERVRRVKEVRDQQAARFRGLADRYRALLKDWYGPEQGLKVRHAEAFEICEYGQQPDKAELKRLFPFFGY
;
A
#
# COMPACT_ATOMS: atom_id res chain seq x y z
N MET A 1 -85.62 32.15 -15.08
CA MET A 1 -86.45 31.92 -16.32
C MET A 1 -85.48 31.78 -17.47
N GLY A 2 -85.45 30.60 -18.14
CA GLY A 2 -84.84 30.38 -19.46
C GLY A 2 -83.59 29.56 -19.52
N GLU A 3 -83.73 28.26 -19.36
CA GLU A 3 -82.76 27.27 -19.77
C GLU A 3 -82.57 27.23 -21.30
N LYS A 4 -81.38 27.14 -21.78
CA LYS A 4 -81.10 26.62 -23.15
C LYS A 4 -80.03 25.54 -23.07
N ASN A 5 -80.51 24.33 -23.25
CA ASN A 5 -79.69 23.15 -23.50
C ASN A 5 -78.93 23.23 -24.85
N ALA A 6 -77.63 23.06 -24.86
CA ALA A 6 -76.82 22.80 -26.07
C ALA A 6 -76.23 21.43 -26.01
N SER A 7 -76.77 20.54 -26.89
CA SER A 7 -76.32 19.20 -27.16
C SER A 7 -75.02 19.26 -27.97
N TYR A 8 -73.95 18.69 -27.45
CA TYR A 8 -72.67 18.41 -28.22
C TYR A 8 -72.67 16.98 -28.65
N SER A 9 -72.77 16.78 -29.95
CA SER A 9 -72.58 15.51 -30.63
C SER A 9 -71.07 15.22 -30.77
N THR A 10 -70.54 14.21 -30.10
CA THR A 10 -69.17 13.72 -30.27
C THR A 10 -69.10 12.77 -31.45
N LYS A 11 -68.49 13.17 -32.54
CA LYS A 11 -68.09 12.27 -33.63
C LYS A 11 -66.84 11.53 -33.24
N PHE A 12 -66.94 10.24 -33.05
CA PHE A 12 -65.79 9.33 -32.96
C PHE A 12 -65.14 9.21 -34.33
N LEU A 13 -63.95 9.73 -34.48
CA LEU A 13 -63.04 9.48 -35.62
C LEU A 13 -62.35 8.14 -35.38
N SER A 14 -62.66 7.13 -36.20
CA SER A 14 -61.97 5.84 -36.20
C SER A 14 -60.57 6.02 -36.85
N GLN A 15 -59.54 5.79 -36.06
CA GLN A 15 -58.16 5.76 -36.53
C GLN A 15 -57.91 4.46 -37.30
N PRO A 16 -57.15 4.48 -38.43
CA PRO A 16 -56.91 3.30 -39.23
C PRO A 16 -55.99 2.31 -38.52
N ARG A 17 -56.30 1.01 -38.63
CA ARG A 17 -55.64 -0.14 -38.00
C ARG A 17 -54.12 -0.23 -38.26
N SER A 18 -53.57 0.45 -39.21
CA SER A 18 -52.15 0.46 -39.54
C SER A 18 -51.21 1.12 -38.54
N VAL A 19 -51.71 2.09 -37.74
CA VAL A 19 -50.90 2.82 -36.76
C VAL A 19 -50.60 1.96 -35.49
N ARG A 20 -51.46 1.00 -35.17
CA ARG A 20 -51.27 0.11 -33.97
C ARG A 20 -50.19 -0.95 -34.17
N ILE A 21 -49.91 -1.38 -35.37
CA ILE A 21 -48.91 -2.42 -35.67
C ILE A 21 -47.46 -1.84 -35.55
N TRP A 22 -47.28 -0.58 -35.98
CA TRP A 22 -45.95 0.04 -35.86
C TRP A 22 -45.57 0.41 -34.43
N SER A 23 -46.55 0.76 -33.58
CA SER A 23 -46.29 1.08 -32.17
C SER A 23 -45.88 -0.15 -31.36
N MET A 24 -46.41 -1.33 -31.65
CA MET A 24 -46.03 -2.59 -30.97
C MET A 24 -44.66 -3.09 -31.43
N ALA A 25 -44.30 -2.90 -32.71
CA ALA A 25 -42.99 -3.26 -33.23
C ALA A 25 -41.87 -2.37 -32.66
N LEU A 26 -42.13 -1.08 -32.46
CA LEU A 26 -41.16 -0.13 -31.86
C LEU A 26 -40.90 -0.41 -30.39
N VAL A 27 -41.92 -0.76 -29.60
CA VAL A 27 -41.79 -1.13 -28.17
C VAL A 27 -41.07 -2.47 -28.02
N LEU A 28 -41.30 -3.43 -28.92
CA LEU A 28 -40.60 -4.72 -28.87
C LEU A 28 -39.12 -4.59 -29.29
N ALA A 29 -38.82 -3.71 -30.24
CA ALA A 29 -37.44 -3.41 -30.66
C ALA A 29 -36.64 -2.67 -29.56
N MET A 30 -37.28 -1.75 -28.82
CA MET A 30 -36.63 -1.07 -27.68
C MET A 30 -36.40 -1.98 -26.50
N THR A 31 -37.29 -2.97 -26.22
CA THR A 31 -37.08 -3.94 -25.14
C THR A 31 -35.98 -4.97 -25.47
N ILE A 32 -35.77 -5.31 -26.73
CA ILE A 32 -34.70 -6.20 -27.14
C ILE A 32 -33.34 -5.50 -27.08
N VAL A 33 -33.24 -4.21 -27.40
CA VAL A 33 -31.98 -3.43 -27.32
C VAL A 33 -31.55 -3.16 -25.87
N THR A 34 -32.49 -3.06 -24.93
CA THR A 34 -32.16 -2.88 -23.50
C THR A 34 -31.77 -4.21 -22.81
N LEU A 35 -32.13 -5.36 -23.34
CA LEU A 35 -31.74 -6.66 -22.78
C LEU A 35 -30.36 -7.17 -23.25
N LEU A 36 -29.78 -6.53 -24.26
CA LEU A 36 -28.47 -6.93 -24.82
C LEU A 36 -27.26 -6.15 -24.27
N GLN A 37 -27.46 -5.26 -23.28
CA GLN A 37 -26.37 -4.49 -22.68
C GLN A 37 -26.06 -4.80 -21.21
N VAL A 38 -26.61 -5.84 -20.65
CA VAL A 38 -26.08 -6.41 -19.41
C VAL A 38 -25.11 -7.52 -19.79
N THR A 39 -24.02 -7.18 -20.46
CA THR A 39 -22.84 -8.02 -20.37
C THR A 39 -22.41 -8.00 -18.91
N PRO A 40 -22.35 -9.16 -18.21
CA PRO A 40 -21.67 -9.19 -16.93
C PRO A 40 -20.29 -8.62 -17.21
N LEU A 41 -19.86 -7.66 -16.39
CA LEU A 41 -18.48 -7.22 -16.34
C LEU A 41 -17.71 -8.50 -15.95
N ALA A 42 -17.34 -9.29 -16.96
CA ALA A 42 -16.48 -10.44 -16.75
C ALA A 42 -15.26 -9.86 -16.05
N ALA A 43 -15.04 -10.28 -14.82
CA ALA A 43 -13.81 -9.99 -14.12
C ALA A 43 -12.69 -10.39 -15.08
N GLN A 44 -12.09 -9.41 -15.77
CA GLN A 44 -10.90 -9.65 -16.54
C GLN A 44 -9.91 -10.20 -15.52
N ALA A 45 -9.68 -11.51 -15.57
CA ALA A 45 -8.58 -12.12 -14.88
C ALA A 45 -7.35 -11.31 -15.34
N GLN A 46 -6.80 -10.48 -14.45
CA GLN A 46 -5.61 -9.72 -14.78
C GLN A 46 -4.56 -10.76 -15.15
N ALA A 47 -4.16 -10.74 -16.43
CA ALA A 47 -3.12 -11.64 -16.92
C ALA A 47 -1.89 -11.44 -16.02
N THR A 48 -1.50 -12.48 -15.29
CA THR A 48 -0.32 -12.43 -14.44
C THR A 48 0.90 -12.58 -15.35
N ASP A 49 1.79 -11.61 -15.27
CA ASP A 49 3.09 -11.64 -15.98
C ASP A 49 4.09 -12.62 -15.31
N GLY A 50 3.61 -13.45 -14.39
CA GLY A 50 4.43 -14.37 -13.59
C GLY A 50 5.29 -13.68 -12.53
N LYS A 51 5.07 -12.37 -12.31
CA LYS A 51 5.78 -11.58 -11.31
C LYS A 51 4.96 -11.41 -10.05
N LEU A 52 5.63 -11.45 -8.90
CA LEU A 52 5.01 -11.12 -7.62
C LEU A 52 4.56 -9.66 -7.59
N ARG A 53 3.47 -9.41 -6.90
CA ARG A 53 2.95 -8.07 -6.62
C ARG A 53 2.90 -7.83 -5.13
N ILE A 54 3.84 -7.04 -4.65
CA ILE A 54 4.02 -6.69 -3.25
C ILE A 54 3.51 -5.26 -3.03
N ILE A 55 2.69 -5.05 -2.01
CA ILE A 55 2.29 -3.72 -1.55
C ILE A 55 2.60 -3.57 -0.07
N ALA A 56 3.22 -2.45 0.29
CA ALA A 56 3.56 -2.16 1.67
C ALA A 56 2.99 -0.81 2.08
N PHE A 57 2.43 -0.73 3.29
CA PHE A 57 1.81 0.47 3.85
C PHE A 57 2.65 1.00 5.00
N GLY A 58 3.00 2.28 4.95
CA GLY A 58 3.53 3.06 6.05
C GLY A 58 2.53 4.15 6.43
N ALA A 59 2.62 4.69 7.62
CA ALA A 59 1.80 5.83 8.03
C ALA A 59 2.31 7.12 7.36
N HIS A 60 3.61 7.32 7.32
CA HIS A 60 4.25 8.54 6.81
C HIS A 60 5.20 8.27 5.64
N PRO A 61 5.53 9.30 4.83
CA PRO A 61 6.51 9.21 3.76
C PRO A 61 7.93 9.04 4.31
N ASP A 62 8.35 7.83 4.65
CA ASP A 62 9.64 7.32 5.11
C ASP A 62 9.52 5.94 5.79
N ASP A 63 8.34 5.56 6.29
CA ASP A 63 8.15 4.33 7.06
C ASP A 63 8.47 3.07 6.25
N CYS A 64 7.88 2.95 5.05
CA CYS A 64 8.14 1.80 4.18
C CYS A 64 9.61 1.72 3.80
N GLU A 65 10.22 2.86 3.50
CA GLU A 65 11.63 2.97 3.11
C GLU A 65 12.54 2.52 4.24
N LEU A 66 12.24 2.94 5.46
CA LEU A 66 13.01 2.57 6.64
C LEU A 66 12.86 1.08 6.96
N GLN A 67 11.63 0.54 6.85
CA GLN A 67 11.30 -0.80 7.35
C GLN A 67 11.54 -1.92 6.31
N ALA A 68 11.34 -1.65 5.00
CA ALA A 68 11.28 -2.71 3.99
C ALA A 68 12.00 -2.39 2.66
N SER A 69 12.66 -1.23 2.53
CA SER A 69 13.18 -0.86 1.20
C SER A 69 14.37 -1.70 0.74
N GLY A 70 15.10 -2.33 1.64
CA GLY A 70 16.14 -3.32 1.28
C GLY A 70 15.51 -4.54 0.62
N THR A 71 14.52 -5.14 1.26
CA THR A 71 13.76 -6.27 0.70
C THR A 71 13.01 -5.85 -0.57
N GLY A 72 12.42 -4.64 -0.59
CA GLY A 72 11.80 -4.05 -1.77
C GLY A 72 12.73 -3.97 -2.97
N ALA A 73 13.97 -3.52 -2.75
CA ALA A 73 15.00 -3.45 -3.79
C ALA A 73 15.41 -4.85 -4.30
N LEU A 74 15.44 -5.86 -3.42
CA LEU A 74 15.69 -7.25 -3.83
C LEU A 74 14.58 -7.79 -4.73
N TRP A 75 13.31 -7.55 -4.41
CA TRP A 75 12.18 -7.92 -5.28
C TRP A 75 12.25 -7.18 -6.61
N ALA A 76 12.44 -5.85 -6.60
CA ALA A 76 12.55 -5.04 -7.80
C ALA A 76 13.69 -5.51 -8.71
N ALA A 77 14.85 -5.86 -8.14
CA ALA A 77 16.00 -6.39 -8.89
C ALA A 77 15.70 -7.75 -9.58
N LYS A 78 14.73 -8.52 -9.07
CA LYS A 78 14.22 -9.75 -9.71
C LYS A 78 13.07 -9.48 -10.69
N GLY A 79 12.70 -8.21 -10.92
CA GLY A 79 11.64 -7.81 -11.82
C GLY A 79 10.23 -8.00 -11.25
N HIS A 80 10.09 -8.16 -9.94
CA HIS A 80 8.79 -8.16 -9.26
C HIS A 80 8.26 -6.74 -9.10
N HIS A 81 6.93 -6.60 -8.96
CA HIS A 81 6.26 -5.31 -8.79
C HIS A 81 6.16 -4.99 -7.29
N VAL A 82 6.77 -3.89 -6.89
CA VAL A 82 6.73 -3.40 -5.51
C VAL A 82 6.11 -2.01 -5.47
N LYS A 83 5.11 -1.83 -4.60
CA LYS A 83 4.50 -0.53 -4.32
C LYS A 83 4.59 -0.23 -2.83
N PHE A 84 5.06 0.96 -2.50
CA PHE A 84 4.97 1.54 -1.16
C PHE A 84 3.86 2.59 -1.12
N VAL A 85 3.07 2.57 -0.05
CA VAL A 85 1.97 3.51 0.16
C VAL A 85 2.16 4.20 1.50
N SER A 86 2.25 5.51 1.48
CA SER A 86 2.13 6.32 2.69
C SER A 86 0.67 6.71 2.89
N VAL A 87 0.10 6.39 4.05
CA VAL A 87 -1.32 6.64 4.33
C VAL A 87 -1.59 8.09 4.67
N THR A 88 -0.60 8.83 5.21
CA THR A 88 -0.66 10.28 5.39
C THR A 88 0.36 10.99 4.51
N ASN A 89 0.19 12.30 4.33
CA ASN A 89 1.06 13.12 3.50
C ASN A 89 2.30 13.66 4.23
N GLY A 90 2.39 13.48 5.55
CA GLY A 90 3.53 13.87 6.35
C GLY A 90 3.73 15.37 6.54
N ASP A 91 2.68 16.17 6.39
CA ASP A 91 2.73 17.63 6.31
C ASP A 91 3.00 18.36 7.63
N ILE A 92 3.09 17.66 8.77
CA ILE A 92 3.52 18.22 10.05
C ILE A 92 4.75 17.53 10.65
N GLY A 93 5.33 16.57 9.92
CA GLY A 93 6.44 15.74 10.40
C GLY A 93 7.81 16.41 10.35
N HIS A 94 7.92 17.73 10.55
CA HIS A 94 9.20 18.44 10.58
C HIS A 94 9.19 19.57 11.63
N TRP A 95 10.33 19.77 12.31
CA TRP A 95 10.46 20.72 13.42
C TRP A 95 10.28 22.19 13.04
N ARG A 96 10.41 22.56 11.76
CA ARG A 96 10.36 23.95 11.27
C ARG A 96 9.40 24.18 10.11
N GLU A 97 9.14 23.15 9.30
CA GLU A 97 8.32 23.25 8.11
C GLU A 97 7.00 22.49 8.34
N ALA A 98 5.91 22.98 7.75
CA ALA A 98 4.60 22.33 7.86
C ALA A 98 3.70 22.62 6.65
N GLY A 99 2.59 21.89 6.56
CA GLY A 99 1.53 22.07 5.57
C GLY A 99 1.94 21.64 4.16
N GLY A 100 1.23 22.16 3.16
CA GLY A 100 1.42 21.78 1.76
C GLY A 100 2.87 21.84 1.25
N PRO A 101 3.69 22.86 1.59
CA PRO A 101 5.10 22.90 1.22
C PRO A 101 5.90 21.70 1.73
N LEU A 102 5.70 21.29 2.99
CA LEU A 102 6.37 20.12 3.55
C LEU A 102 5.85 18.82 2.91
N ALA A 103 4.53 18.66 2.74
CA ALA A 103 3.97 17.51 2.07
C ALA A 103 4.56 17.32 0.67
N LEU A 104 4.64 18.39 -0.11
CA LEU A 104 5.24 18.36 -1.45
C LEU A 104 6.73 17.99 -1.40
N ARG A 105 7.48 18.54 -0.47
CA ARG A 105 8.90 18.23 -0.27
C ARG A 105 9.09 16.75 0.06
N ARG A 106 8.38 16.23 1.06
CA ARG A 106 8.46 14.82 1.47
C ARG A 106 8.06 13.88 0.35
N LYS A 107 7.03 14.23 -0.43
CA LYS A 107 6.65 13.49 -1.62
C LYS A 107 7.80 13.38 -2.63
N GLN A 108 8.45 14.49 -2.96
CA GLN A 108 9.58 14.51 -3.90
C GLN A 108 10.79 13.70 -3.37
N GLU A 109 11.08 13.79 -2.08
CA GLU A 109 12.14 13.02 -1.41
C GLU A 109 11.88 11.51 -1.54
N VAL A 110 10.67 11.06 -1.22
CA VAL A 110 10.27 9.65 -1.27
C VAL A 110 10.19 9.12 -2.71
N GLU A 111 9.65 9.90 -3.65
CA GLU A 111 9.61 9.52 -5.07
C GLU A 111 11.02 9.31 -5.63
N LYS A 112 11.96 10.20 -5.27
CA LYS A 112 13.36 10.10 -5.67
C LYS A 112 14.05 8.88 -5.06
N ALA A 113 13.83 8.64 -3.75
CA ALA A 113 14.39 7.51 -3.03
C ALA A 113 13.90 6.17 -3.61
N ASN A 114 12.58 6.03 -3.80
CA ASN A 114 11.99 4.81 -4.34
C ASN A 114 12.30 4.60 -5.83
N GLY A 115 12.38 5.65 -6.63
CA GLY A 115 12.81 5.59 -8.02
C GLY A 115 14.22 4.96 -8.16
N MET A 116 15.15 5.31 -7.25
CA MET A 116 16.48 4.69 -7.19
C MET A 116 16.39 3.19 -6.90
N LEU A 117 15.44 2.75 -6.09
CA LEU A 117 15.28 1.36 -5.67
C LEU A 117 14.46 0.51 -6.67
N GLY A 118 13.83 1.13 -7.66
CA GLY A 118 12.90 0.46 -8.59
C GLY A 118 11.53 0.16 -7.97
N ILE A 119 11.12 0.94 -6.99
CA ILE A 119 9.87 0.78 -6.23
C ILE A 119 8.89 1.89 -6.64
N THR A 120 7.64 1.53 -6.89
CA THR A 120 6.55 2.49 -7.09
C THR A 120 6.08 3.05 -5.76
N VAL A 121 5.82 4.35 -5.68
CA VAL A 121 5.29 4.97 -4.46
C VAL A 121 3.96 5.67 -4.71
N GLU A 122 3.09 5.64 -3.72
CA GLU A 122 1.84 6.40 -3.67
C GLU A 122 1.68 7.02 -2.28
N ILE A 123 1.28 8.30 -2.23
CA ILE A 123 1.07 9.02 -0.98
C ILE A 123 -0.38 9.48 -0.97
N LEU A 124 -1.13 9.08 0.08
CA LEU A 124 -2.51 9.51 0.26
C LEU A 124 -2.53 10.89 0.90
N ASP A 125 -3.60 11.65 0.57
CA ASP A 125 -3.76 13.02 1.06
C ASP A 125 -4.59 13.06 2.36
N ILE A 126 -4.03 12.44 3.42
CA ILE A 126 -4.54 12.53 4.79
C ILE A 126 -3.50 13.29 5.59
N HIS A 127 -3.93 14.26 6.40
CA HIS A 127 -3.03 15.02 7.26
C HIS A 127 -2.29 14.13 8.24
N ASP A 128 -1.01 14.38 8.42
CA ASP A 128 -0.16 13.72 9.40
C ASP A 128 -0.67 14.03 10.82
N GLY A 129 -0.81 12.99 11.65
CA GLY A 129 -1.38 13.08 13.00
C GLY A 129 -2.92 12.99 13.06
N GLU A 130 -3.61 12.99 11.92
CA GLU A 130 -5.08 13.01 11.88
C GLU A 130 -5.69 11.72 11.29
N LEU A 131 -4.89 10.69 11.03
CA LEU A 131 -5.42 9.42 10.54
C LEU A 131 -6.32 8.77 11.58
N LEU A 132 -7.54 8.43 11.15
CA LEU A 132 -8.49 7.60 11.90
C LEU A 132 -8.85 6.34 11.09
N PRO A 133 -9.16 5.21 11.74
CA PRO A 133 -9.55 3.98 11.06
C PRO A 133 -11.02 4.04 10.62
N THR A 134 -11.35 5.02 9.78
CA THR A 134 -12.69 5.23 9.25
C THR A 134 -13.04 4.21 8.17
N LEU A 135 -14.34 4.08 7.87
CA LEU A 135 -14.80 3.25 6.76
C LEU A 135 -14.20 3.70 5.41
N GLU A 136 -14.11 5.00 5.20
CA GLU A 136 -13.53 5.57 3.98
C GLU A 136 -12.06 5.20 3.82
N ALA A 137 -11.25 5.38 4.85
CA ALA A 137 -9.84 5.00 4.86
C ALA A 137 -9.67 3.49 4.61
N ARG A 138 -10.47 2.64 5.28
CA ARG A 138 -10.47 1.19 5.05
C ARG A 138 -10.79 0.84 3.59
N GLN A 139 -11.86 1.40 3.04
CA GLN A 139 -12.23 1.15 1.65
C GLN A 139 -11.16 1.62 0.66
N LYS A 140 -10.44 2.68 0.96
CA LYS A 140 -9.33 3.16 0.15
C LYS A 140 -8.18 2.14 0.12
N LEU A 141 -7.78 1.60 1.27
CA LEU A 141 -6.75 0.56 1.33
C LEU A 141 -7.19 -0.73 0.61
N ILE A 142 -8.44 -1.16 0.80
CA ILE A 142 -9.00 -2.32 0.09
C ILE A 142 -8.90 -2.14 -1.44
N ARG A 143 -9.27 -0.97 -1.97
CA ARG A 143 -9.15 -0.67 -3.41
C ARG A 143 -7.71 -0.72 -3.88
N LEU A 144 -6.78 -0.15 -3.14
CA LEU A 144 -5.35 -0.15 -3.48
C LEU A 144 -4.78 -1.57 -3.56
N ILE A 145 -5.10 -2.42 -2.58
CA ILE A 145 -4.65 -3.82 -2.55
C ILE A 145 -5.22 -4.59 -3.74
N ARG A 146 -6.52 -4.40 -4.05
CA ARG A 146 -7.18 -5.03 -5.19
C ARG A 146 -6.65 -4.54 -6.53
N GLN A 147 -6.51 -3.24 -6.73
CA GLN A 147 -5.99 -2.63 -7.96
C GLN A 147 -4.56 -3.08 -8.24
N TRP A 148 -3.76 -3.23 -7.17
CA TRP A 148 -2.41 -3.76 -7.27
C TRP A 148 -2.37 -5.26 -7.55
N ASN A 149 -3.48 -5.97 -7.34
CA ASN A 149 -3.57 -7.44 -7.38
C ASN A 149 -2.51 -8.08 -6.47
N ALA A 150 -2.43 -7.60 -5.23
CA ALA A 150 -1.37 -7.96 -4.29
C ALA A 150 -1.40 -9.45 -3.92
N GLU A 151 -0.22 -10.06 -3.85
CA GLU A 151 -0.01 -11.39 -3.28
C GLU A 151 0.60 -11.33 -1.87
N LEU A 152 1.30 -10.23 -1.58
CA LEU A 152 1.89 -9.93 -0.28
C LEU A 152 1.56 -8.49 0.09
N VAL A 153 1.02 -8.31 1.29
CA VAL A 153 0.71 -7.02 1.91
C VAL A 153 1.53 -6.89 3.18
N ILE A 154 2.23 -5.77 3.34
CA ILE A 154 3.05 -5.52 4.54
C ILE A 154 2.59 -4.20 5.18
N GLY A 155 2.56 -4.14 6.51
CA GLY A 155 2.21 -2.92 7.23
C GLY A 155 2.78 -2.88 8.65
N PRO A 156 2.57 -1.79 9.39
CA PRO A 156 2.94 -1.72 10.79
C PRO A 156 2.02 -2.62 11.64
N ARG A 157 2.51 -3.02 12.80
CA ARG A 157 1.65 -3.64 13.82
C ARG A 157 0.73 -2.57 14.43
N PRO A 158 -0.47 -2.94 14.93
CA PRO A 158 -1.35 -2.01 15.62
C PRO A 158 -0.84 -1.66 17.04
N ASN A 159 0.37 -2.02 17.37
CA ASN A 159 1.06 -1.79 18.63
C ASN A 159 2.28 -0.88 18.42
N ASP A 160 2.06 0.43 18.41
CA ASP A 160 3.09 1.44 18.15
C ASP A 160 2.84 2.70 18.99
N TYR A 161 3.87 3.54 19.16
CA TYR A 161 3.75 4.81 19.91
C TYR A 161 2.93 5.85 19.15
N HIS A 162 3.01 5.88 17.80
CA HIS A 162 2.33 6.87 16.98
C HIS A 162 0.91 6.44 16.64
N PRO A 163 -0.11 7.32 16.80
CA PRO A 163 -1.48 6.98 16.45
C PRO A 163 -1.62 6.56 14.98
N ASP A 164 -1.03 7.29 14.04
CA ASP A 164 -1.12 6.98 12.61
C ASP A 164 -0.50 5.63 12.27
N HIS A 165 0.60 5.23 12.92
CA HIS A 165 1.16 3.88 12.76
C HIS A 165 0.17 2.81 13.22
N ARG A 166 -0.43 2.99 14.41
CA ARG A 166 -1.44 2.04 14.92
C ARG A 166 -2.64 1.96 14.00
N TYR A 167 -3.16 3.10 13.56
CA TYR A 167 -4.35 3.13 12.71
C TYR A 167 -4.06 2.61 11.30
N THR A 168 -2.87 2.84 10.75
CA THR A 168 -2.43 2.17 9.51
C THR A 168 -2.41 0.65 9.72
N GLY A 169 -1.85 0.16 10.83
CA GLY A 169 -1.84 -1.26 11.17
C GLY A 169 -3.26 -1.85 11.26
N ILE A 170 -4.18 -1.16 11.96
CA ILE A 170 -5.58 -1.56 12.08
C ILE A 170 -6.26 -1.60 10.71
N LEU A 171 -6.08 -0.58 9.87
CA LEU A 171 -6.68 -0.50 8.54
C LEU A 171 -6.18 -1.61 7.61
N VAL A 172 -4.89 -1.95 7.68
CA VAL A 172 -4.31 -3.07 6.94
C VAL A 172 -4.86 -4.42 7.43
N GLN A 173 -4.97 -4.62 8.75
CA GLN A 173 -5.58 -5.81 9.32
C GLN A 173 -7.05 -5.95 8.92
N ASP A 174 -7.82 -4.88 9.00
CA ASP A 174 -9.23 -4.86 8.59
C ASP A 174 -9.40 -5.21 7.10
N ALA A 175 -8.44 -4.84 6.26
CA ALA A 175 -8.47 -5.17 4.85
C ALA A 175 -8.22 -6.66 4.56
N ALA A 176 -7.54 -7.38 5.45
CA ALA A 176 -7.07 -8.76 5.22
C ALA A 176 -8.17 -9.76 4.84
N TYR A 177 -9.38 -9.64 5.39
CA TYR A 177 -10.53 -10.43 4.97
C TYR A 177 -11.31 -9.76 3.83
N MET A 178 -11.46 -8.42 3.91
CA MET A 178 -12.37 -7.65 3.06
C MET A 178 -11.94 -7.57 1.59
N VAL A 179 -10.66 -7.76 1.29
CA VAL A 179 -10.16 -7.71 -0.10
C VAL A 179 -10.73 -8.83 -0.99
N THR A 180 -11.25 -9.91 -0.41
CA THR A 180 -11.89 -11.00 -1.13
C THR A 180 -13.42 -10.95 -1.12
N VAL A 181 -14.04 -10.04 -0.36
CA VAL A 181 -15.50 -9.92 -0.21
C VAL A 181 -16.10 -9.13 -1.39
N PRO A 182 -16.94 -9.75 -2.26
CA PRO A 182 -17.34 -9.14 -3.52
C PRO A 182 -18.10 -7.82 -3.40
N PHE A 183 -18.97 -7.70 -2.38
CA PHE A 183 -19.84 -6.52 -2.24
C PHE A 183 -19.25 -5.38 -1.42
N ILE A 184 -18.00 -5.52 -0.97
CA ILE A 184 -17.22 -4.40 -0.44
C ILE A 184 -16.42 -3.78 -1.59
N CYS A 185 -16.52 -2.45 -1.78
CA CYS A 185 -15.88 -1.74 -2.89
C CYS A 185 -16.16 -2.42 -4.25
N PRO A 186 -17.43 -2.58 -4.67
CA PRO A 186 -17.78 -3.35 -5.87
C PRO A 186 -17.30 -2.69 -7.17
N ASP A 187 -16.82 -1.47 -7.10
CA ASP A 187 -16.16 -0.72 -8.18
C ASP A 187 -14.78 -1.29 -8.55
N VAL A 188 -14.17 -2.11 -7.68
CA VAL A 188 -12.92 -2.81 -7.95
C VAL A 188 -13.11 -4.31 -7.69
N PRO A 189 -12.84 -5.19 -8.66
CA PRO A 189 -13.03 -6.64 -8.50
C PRO A 189 -12.33 -7.18 -7.26
N PRO A 190 -12.96 -8.12 -6.52
CA PRO A 190 -12.34 -8.76 -5.36
C PRO A 190 -11.17 -9.64 -5.79
N LEU A 191 -10.18 -9.79 -4.91
CA LEU A 191 -9.10 -10.74 -5.13
C LEU A 191 -9.64 -12.19 -5.07
N GLN A 192 -9.20 -13.03 -5.99
CA GLN A 192 -9.59 -14.45 -6.04
C GLN A 192 -8.92 -15.28 -4.94
N LYS A 193 -7.74 -14.85 -4.50
CA LYS A 193 -6.98 -15.46 -3.43
C LYS A 193 -6.62 -14.37 -2.42
N ASN A 194 -6.79 -14.66 -1.12
CA ASN A 194 -6.38 -13.71 -0.11
C ASN A 194 -4.84 -13.62 -0.09
N PRO A 195 -4.26 -12.40 -0.08
CA PRO A 195 -2.82 -12.22 0.08
C PRO A 195 -2.31 -12.77 1.42
N VAL A 196 -1.03 -13.01 1.49
CA VAL A 196 -0.31 -13.09 2.77
C VAL A 196 -0.18 -11.67 3.32
N PHE A 197 -0.53 -11.48 4.59
CA PHE A 197 -0.33 -10.22 5.30
C PHE A 197 0.81 -10.38 6.30
N MET A 198 1.66 -9.36 6.38
CA MET A 198 2.82 -9.36 7.30
C MET A 198 2.98 -8.00 7.97
N TYR A 199 3.67 -8.01 9.09
CA TYR A 199 4.05 -6.80 9.82
C TYR A 199 5.54 -6.53 9.66
N TYR A 200 5.91 -5.25 9.67
CA TYR A 200 7.28 -4.83 9.94
C TYR A 200 7.68 -5.23 11.35
N THR A 201 8.96 -5.57 11.55
CA THR A 201 9.47 -5.71 12.90
C THR A 201 9.58 -4.35 13.58
N ASP A 202 9.33 -4.32 14.88
CA ASP A 202 9.49 -3.16 15.73
C ASP A 202 10.23 -3.50 17.05
N ARG A 203 10.24 -2.58 18.00
CA ARG A 203 10.91 -2.75 19.30
C ARG A 203 9.94 -2.78 20.48
N PHE A 204 8.64 -2.66 20.24
CA PHE A 204 7.65 -2.60 21.30
C PHE A 204 7.43 -3.98 21.91
N GLN A 205 7.37 -4.01 23.25
CA GLN A 205 7.29 -5.25 24.01
C GLN A 205 5.89 -5.48 24.61
N LYS A 206 5.07 -4.44 24.72
CA LYS A 206 3.75 -4.50 25.34
C LYS A 206 2.68 -4.00 24.35
N PRO A 207 1.49 -4.63 24.29
CA PRO A 207 1.09 -5.82 25.04
C PRO A 207 1.83 -7.10 24.60
N ASN A 208 2.24 -7.20 23.33
CA ASN A 208 2.96 -8.34 22.75
C ASN A 208 4.24 -7.88 22.06
N PRO A 209 5.39 -8.53 22.29
CA PRO A 209 6.61 -8.24 21.56
C PRO A 209 6.47 -8.62 20.07
N SER A 210 7.24 -7.96 19.21
CA SER A 210 7.37 -8.37 17.80
C SER A 210 8.14 -9.70 17.71
N GLN A 211 7.56 -10.69 17.00
CA GLN A 211 8.10 -12.04 16.84
C GLN A 211 8.19 -12.39 15.34
N PRO A 212 9.17 -11.86 14.61
CA PRO A 212 9.32 -12.15 13.19
C PRO A 212 9.47 -13.65 12.89
N ASP A 213 8.81 -14.08 11.81
CA ASP A 213 8.89 -15.45 11.27
C ASP A 213 9.98 -15.57 10.21
N ILE A 214 10.39 -14.45 9.63
CA ILE A 214 11.36 -14.40 8.55
C ILE A 214 12.31 -13.20 8.73
N ALA A 215 13.59 -13.44 8.46
CA ALA A 215 14.62 -12.40 8.40
C ALA A 215 15.33 -12.47 7.05
N ILE A 216 15.46 -11.34 6.38
CA ILE A 216 16.00 -11.21 5.02
C ILE A 216 17.35 -10.50 5.08
N SER A 217 18.38 -11.13 4.53
CA SER A 217 19.66 -10.46 4.30
C SER A 217 19.51 -9.37 3.25
N ILE A 218 19.90 -8.16 3.61
CA ILE A 218 19.95 -7.02 2.70
C ILE A 218 21.37 -6.59 2.36
N ASP A 219 22.37 -7.42 2.65
CA ASP A 219 23.79 -7.09 2.47
C ASP A 219 24.14 -6.66 1.04
N SER A 220 23.52 -7.27 0.03
CA SER A 220 23.76 -6.93 -1.39
C SER A 220 23.18 -5.60 -1.84
N VAL A 221 22.24 -5.03 -1.07
CA VAL A 221 21.51 -3.80 -1.41
C VAL A 221 21.59 -2.73 -0.32
N VAL A 222 22.28 -3.00 0.79
CA VAL A 222 22.31 -2.08 1.95
C VAL A 222 22.84 -0.71 1.59
N GLU A 223 23.89 -0.61 0.78
CA GLU A 223 24.44 0.68 0.36
C GLU A 223 23.41 1.50 -0.42
N LYS A 224 22.70 0.84 -1.34
CA LYS A 224 21.63 1.47 -2.12
C LYS A 224 20.47 1.91 -1.24
N LYS A 225 20.08 1.11 -0.23
CA LYS A 225 19.10 1.51 0.78
C LYS A 225 19.56 2.72 1.58
N LEU A 226 20.81 2.74 2.03
CA LEU A 226 21.37 3.87 2.79
C LEU A 226 21.42 5.16 1.97
N ASP A 227 21.72 5.06 0.68
CA ASP A 227 21.65 6.20 -0.24
C ASP A 227 20.22 6.72 -0.40
N ALA A 228 19.25 5.80 -0.56
CA ALA A 228 17.84 6.17 -0.66
C ALA A 228 17.33 6.86 0.62
N LEU A 229 17.67 6.35 1.80
CA LEU A 229 17.31 7.00 3.08
C LEU A 229 17.94 8.41 3.20
N ALA A 230 19.17 8.59 2.75
CA ALA A 230 19.83 9.91 2.77
C ALA A 230 19.21 10.94 1.80
N LEU A 231 18.41 10.51 0.82
CA LEU A 231 17.65 11.40 -0.07
C LEU A 231 16.40 11.98 0.59
N MET A 232 15.92 11.38 1.66
CA MET A 232 14.80 11.90 2.46
C MET A 232 15.35 12.86 3.53
N GLU A 233 15.84 14.00 3.05
CA GLU A 233 16.62 14.96 3.84
C GLU A 233 15.83 15.51 5.01
N SER A 234 14.58 15.88 4.79
CA SER A 234 13.71 16.43 5.83
C SER A 234 13.62 15.52 7.06
N GLN A 235 13.67 14.21 6.86
CA GLN A 235 13.52 13.23 7.92
C GLN A 235 14.85 12.75 8.50
N PHE A 236 15.79 12.36 7.63
CA PHE A 236 17.03 11.73 8.09
C PHE A 236 18.18 12.72 8.31
N LEU A 237 18.32 13.74 7.46
CA LEU A 237 19.40 14.74 7.65
C LEU A 237 19.00 15.83 8.64
N GLU A 238 17.78 16.34 8.54
CA GLU A 238 17.28 17.45 9.34
C GLU A 238 16.57 17.00 10.62
N GLY A 239 16.27 15.68 10.74
CA GLY A 239 15.75 15.05 11.96
C GLY A 239 14.24 15.04 12.12
N GLY A 240 13.48 15.38 11.06
CA GLY A 240 12.02 15.34 11.09
C GLY A 240 11.42 16.24 12.18
N ALA A 241 10.34 15.77 12.83
CA ALA A 241 9.67 16.49 13.92
C ALA A 241 10.56 16.69 15.16
N ASN A 242 11.55 15.82 15.37
CA ASN A 242 12.49 15.92 16.50
C ASN A 242 13.81 16.60 16.12
N GLY A 243 13.87 17.21 14.94
CA GLY A 243 15.06 17.91 14.45
C GLY A 243 15.29 19.26 15.12
N HIS A 244 16.36 19.91 14.74
CA HIS A 244 16.72 21.25 15.19
C HIS A 244 17.72 21.91 14.22
N ALA A 245 17.89 23.24 14.33
CA ALA A 245 18.72 24.03 13.42
C ALA A 245 20.19 23.56 13.28
N GLY A 246 20.72 22.90 14.32
CA GLY A 246 22.08 22.37 14.31
C GLY A 246 22.28 21.14 13.40
N LEU A 247 21.20 20.48 12.98
CA LEU A 247 21.29 19.35 12.04
C LEU A 247 21.31 19.79 10.58
N ILE A 248 20.98 21.06 10.27
CA ILE A 248 20.96 21.56 8.90
C ILE A 248 22.40 21.90 8.47
N PRO A 249 22.95 21.20 7.44
CA PRO A 249 24.28 21.51 6.95
C PRO A 249 24.33 22.90 6.31
N LYS A 250 25.32 23.72 6.69
CA LYS A 250 25.52 25.06 6.14
C LYS A 250 26.53 25.07 5.00
N THR A 251 27.33 24.03 4.87
CA THR A 251 28.39 23.92 3.86
C THR A 251 28.30 22.50 3.21
N SER A 252 28.91 22.37 2.03
CA SER A 252 29.04 21.07 1.37
C SER A 252 29.81 20.06 2.23
N ALA A 253 30.82 20.49 2.95
CA ALA A 253 31.57 19.59 3.84
C ALA A 253 30.74 19.11 5.03
N GLU A 254 29.92 20.00 5.62
CA GLU A 254 28.96 19.60 6.67
C GLU A 254 27.92 18.64 6.13
N ARG A 255 27.41 18.86 4.91
CA ARG A 255 26.47 17.94 4.27
C ARG A 255 27.07 16.56 4.09
N VAL A 256 28.29 16.44 3.59
CA VAL A 256 28.99 15.15 3.42
C VAL A 256 29.13 14.45 4.76
N ARG A 257 29.53 15.15 5.81
CA ARG A 257 29.59 14.59 7.18
C ARG A 257 28.24 14.10 7.66
N ARG A 258 27.20 14.93 7.51
CA ARG A 258 25.85 14.58 7.98
C ARG A 258 25.27 13.38 7.27
N VAL A 259 25.44 13.29 5.95
CA VAL A 259 25.06 12.10 5.16
C VAL A 259 25.79 10.86 5.69
N LYS A 260 27.10 10.95 5.94
CA LYS A 260 27.86 9.83 6.49
C LYS A 260 27.34 9.41 7.87
N GLU A 261 27.10 10.35 8.77
CA GLU A 261 26.55 10.08 10.11
C GLU A 261 25.22 9.32 10.04
N VAL A 262 24.30 9.81 9.20
CA VAL A 262 22.98 9.16 8.99
C VAL A 262 23.14 7.77 8.42
N ARG A 263 23.97 7.58 7.41
CA ARG A 263 24.25 6.27 6.82
C ARG A 263 24.83 5.30 7.86
N ASP A 264 25.81 5.72 8.65
CA ASP A 264 26.42 4.90 9.70
C ASP A 264 25.40 4.49 10.77
N GLN A 265 24.53 5.45 11.17
CA GLN A 265 23.44 5.19 12.14
C GLN A 265 22.45 4.18 11.61
N GLN A 266 21.98 4.33 10.36
CA GLN A 266 21.03 3.38 9.77
C GLN A 266 21.67 2.03 9.50
N ALA A 267 22.92 1.98 9.04
CA ALA A 267 23.65 0.71 8.90
C ALA A 267 23.78 -0.02 10.24
N ALA A 268 24.03 0.70 11.34
CA ALA A 268 24.06 0.12 12.68
C ALA A 268 22.70 -0.46 13.10
N ARG A 269 21.59 0.21 12.76
CA ARG A 269 20.23 -0.31 12.97
C ARG A 269 20.03 -1.65 12.28
N PHE A 270 20.36 -1.75 10.99
CA PHE A 270 20.19 -2.99 10.21
C PHE A 270 21.12 -4.11 10.64
N ARG A 271 22.34 -3.77 11.12
CA ARG A 271 23.22 -4.74 11.79
C ARG A 271 22.60 -5.28 13.09
N GLY A 272 22.05 -4.38 13.90
CA GLY A 272 21.34 -4.77 15.12
C GLY A 272 20.17 -5.71 14.87
N LEU A 273 19.45 -5.57 13.74
CA LEU A 273 18.40 -6.51 13.33
C LEU A 273 18.99 -7.87 12.94
N ALA A 274 20.09 -7.90 12.18
CA ALA A 274 20.76 -9.15 11.83
C ALA A 274 21.25 -9.90 13.08
N ASP A 275 21.78 -9.19 14.06
CA ASP A 275 22.24 -9.80 15.32
C ASP A 275 21.06 -10.30 16.17
N ARG A 276 19.99 -9.51 16.28
CA ARG A 276 18.78 -9.89 17.02
C ARG A 276 18.13 -11.15 16.45
N TYR A 277 18.05 -11.25 15.13
CA TYR A 277 17.35 -12.33 14.43
C TYR A 277 18.33 -13.35 13.81
N ARG A 278 19.49 -13.52 14.44
CA ARG A 278 20.53 -14.45 13.99
C ARG A 278 20.04 -15.89 13.86
N ALA A 279 19.19 -16.33 14.75
CA ALA A 279 18.59 -17.66 14.70
C ALA A 279 17.75 -17.83 13.43
N LEU A 280 16.84 -16.90 13.13
CA LEU A 280 16.03 -16.92 11.90
C LEU A 280 16.91 -16.90 10.64
N LEU A 281 17.95 -16.07 10.62
CA LEU A 281 18.86 -16.02 9.48
C LEU A 281 19.54 -17.38 9.25
N LYS A 282 19.91 -18.10 10.31
CA LYS A 282 20.46 -19.45 10.20
C LYS A 282 19.43 -20.48 9.74
N ASP A 283 18.19 -20.36 10.17
CA ASP A 283 17.10 -21.26 9.76
C ASP A 283 16.72 -21.08 8.28
N TRP A 284 16.80 -19.85 7.77
CA TRP A 284 16.42 -19.54 6.39
C TRP A 284 17.59 -19.69 5.39
N TYR A 285 18.81 -19.27 5.76
CA TYR A 285 20.00 -19.29 4.86
C TYR A 285 20.94 -20.47 5.13
N GLY A 286 20.67 -21.27 6.16
CA GLY A 286 21.58 -22.28 6.66
C GLY A 286 22.61 -21.73 7.65
N PRO A 287 23.20 -22.61 8.48
CA PRO A 287 24.04 -22.21 9.62
C PRO A 287 25.22 -21.31 9.22
N GLU A 288 25.93 -21.65 8.16
CA GLU A 288 27.13 -20.92 7.74
C GLU A 288 26.80 -19.56 7.10
N GLN A 289 25.84 -19.54 6.16
CA GLN A 289 25.49 -18.30 5.47
C GLN A 289 24.73 -17.33 6.39
N GLY A 290 23.81 -17.85 7.21
CA GLY A 290 23.10 -17.05 8.18
C GLY A 290 24.02 -16.36 9.21
N LEU A 291 25.17 -16.97 9.54
CA LEU A 291 26.19 -16.35 10.39
C LEU A 291 26.91 -15.18 9.71
N LYS A 292 27.04 -15.20 8.38
CA LYS A 292 27.76 -14.19 7.60
C LYS A 292 26.91 -12.94 7.31
N VAL A 293 25.58 -13.02 7.46
CA VAL A 293 24.67 -11.88 7.23
C VAL A 293 24.98 -10.75 8.20
N ARG A 294 25.21 -9.56 7.67
CA ARG A 294 25.58 -8.37 8.45
C ARG A 294 24.44 -7.39 8.62
N HIS A 295 23.52 -7.30 7.65
CA HIS A 295 22.40 -6.38 7.68
C HIS A 295 21.12 -7.13 7.31
N ALA A 296 20.05 -6.92 8.04
CA ALA A 296 18.78 -7.61 7.82
C ALA A 296 17.56 -6.68 7.97
N GLU A 297 16.48 -7.10 7.35
CA GLU A 297 15.10 -6.72 7.63
C GLU A 297 14.35 -7.95 8.12
N ALA A 298 13.29 -7.79 8.90
CA ALA A 298 12.55 -8.92 9.42
C ALA A 298 11.04 -8.63 9.44
N PHE A 299 10.24 -9.69 9.26
CA PHE A 299 8.79 -9.58 9.11
C PHE A 299 8.09 -10.67 9.93
N GLU A 300 6.95 -10.32 10.51
CA GLU A 300 6.07 -11.19 11.30
C GLU A 300 4.82 -11.49 10.46
N ILE A 301 4.37 -12.75 10.43
CA ILE A 301 3.15 -13.14 9.72
C ILE A 301 1.93 -12.64 10.51
N CYS A 302 1.03 -11.92 9.84
CA CYS A 302 -0.27 -11.60 10.40
C CYS A 302 -1.17 -12.84 10.39
N GLU A 303 -1.88 -13.11 11.48
CA GLU A 303 -2.81 -14.24 11.58
C GLU A 303 -4.05 -14.11 10.68
N TYR A 304 -4.24 -12.95 10.04
CA TYR A 304 -5.33 -12.67 9.09
C TYR A 304 -4.82 -12.81 7.65
N GLY A 305 -5.71 -13.11 6.73
CA GLY A 305 -5.33 -13.38 5.35
C GLY A 305 -4.88 -14.83 5.13
N GLN A 306 -4.14 -15.07 4.04
CA GLN A 306 -3.58 -16.39 3.77
C GLN A 306 -2.47 -16.71 4.77
N GLN A 307 -2.53 -17.91 5.34
CA GLN A 307 -1.43 -18.43 6.19
C GLN A 307 -0.44 -19.19 5.31
N PRO A 308 0.79 -18.68 5.13
CA PRO A 308 1.76 -19.30 4.25
C PRO A 308 2.48 -20.48 4.94
N ASP A 309 2.74 -21.54 4.20
CA ASP A 309 3.73 -22.53 4.58
C ASP A 309 5.15 -22.07 4.19
N LYS A 310 6.16 -22.90 4.52
CA LYS A 310 7.56 -22.59 4.22
C LYS A 310 7.84 -22.51 2.71
N ALA A 311 7.11 -23.27 1.89
CA ALA A 311 7.25 -23.24 0.45
C ALA A 311 6.71 -21.93 -0.13
N GLU A 312 5.55 -21.49 0.35
CA GLU A 312 4.95 -20.21 -0.05
C GLU A 312 5.82 -19.02 0.41
N LEU A 313 6.40 -19.06 1.61
CA LEU A 313 7.34 -18.03 2.05
C LEU A 313 8.59 -17.97 1.16
N LYS A 314 9.13 -19.12 0.73
CA LYS A 314 10.25 -19.14 -0.23
C LYS A 314 9.86 -18.59 -1.60
N ARG A 315 8.62 -18.78 -2.04
CA ARG A 315 8.09 -18.21 -3.27
C ARG A 315 7.97 -16.69 -3.17
N LEU A 316 7.42 -16.20 -2.05
CA LEU A 316 7.24 -14.77 -1.80
C LEU A 316 8.55 -14.03 -1.53
N PHE A 317 9.52 -14.70 -0.93
CA PHE A 317 10.86 -14.17 -0.63
C PHE A 317 11.94 -14.97 -1.35
N PRO A 318 12.11 -14.83 -2.67
CA PRO A 318 13.01 -15.67 -3.47
C PRO A 318 14.48 -15.26 -3.34
N PHE A 319 14.94 -15.02 -2.09
CA PHE A 319 16.27 -14.49 -1.77
C PHE A 319 17.14 -15.47 -0.99
N PHE A 320 16.57 -16.57 -0.55
CA PHE A 320 17.31 -17.62 0.14
C PHE A 320 18.12 -18.39 -0.90
N GLY A 321 19.30 -17.84 -1.25
CA GLY A 321 20.25 -18.48 -2.14
C GLY A 321 20.71 -19.81 -1.57
N TYR A 322 20.87 -20.76 -2.45
CA TYR A 322 21.46 -22.06 -2.18
C TYR A 322 22.96 -21.97 -2.37
#